data_522d7afd7a7b79066c850420c39fe40c
#
_entry.id   522d7afd7a7b79066c850420c39fe40c
#
_cell.length_a   1.000
_cell.length_b   1.000
_cell.length_c   1.000
_cell.angle_alpha   90.00
_cell.angle_beta   90.00
_cell.angle_gamma   90.00
#
_symmetry.space_group_name_H-M   'P 1'
#
loop_
_entity.id
_entity.type
_entity.pdbx_description
1 polymer ?
#
loop_
_entity_poly.entity_id
_entity_poly.type
_entity_poly.pdbx_seq_one_letter_code
_entity_poly.pdbx_strand_id
1 'polypeptide(L)'
;MSPTPALLPAFPKPTHTTKPRKRLRAGKGKRRQQLRAEDFGERAEAVRGMRCLARREWWEAPQKLCAGDIEAAHAKSRGAGGNRRHLVPLCQRHHREQHDRGVLTFQTTYRLDLRAEADRIATELDARGLP
;
A
#
# COMPACT_ATOMS: atom_id res chain seq x y z
N MET A 1 -5.11 -42.10 -51.03
CA MET A 1 -6.18 -41.51 -50.16
C MET A 1 -5.57 -41.07 -48.85
N SER A 2 -5.62 -39.76 -48.54
CA SER A 2 -5.15 -39.23 -47.29
C SER A 2 -6.20 -39.51 -46.20
N PRO A 3 -5.83 -39.99 -44.99
CA PRO A 3 -6.81 -40.15 -43.94
C PRO A 3 -7.28 -38.77 -43.44
N THR A 4 -8.58 -38.59 -43.36
CA THR A 4 -9.21 -37.40 -42.82
C THR A 4 -8.84 -37.31 -41.33
N PRO A 5 -8.30 -36.19 -40.83
CA PRO A 5 -8.03 -36.09 -39.41
C PRO A 5 -9.33 -36.15 -38.61
N ALA A 6 -9.41 -37.06 -37.65
CA ALA A 6 -10.53 -37.16 -36.76
C ALA A 6 -10.62 -35.86 -35.92
N LEU A 7 -11.78 -35.20 -36.02
CA LEU A 7 -12.11 -34.04 -35.19
C LEU A 7 -12.14 -34.48 -33.73
N LEU A 8 -11.22 -33.96 -32.95
CA LEU A 8 -11.22 -34.12 -31.47
C LEU A 8 -12.52 -33.54 -30.89
N PRO A 9 -13.18 -34.23 -29.97
CA PRO A 9 -14.38 -33.71 -29.33
C PRO A 9 -14.05 -32.41 -28.58
N ALA A 10 -14.87 -31.38 -28.81
CA ALA A 10 -14.72 -30.11 -28.13
C ALA A 10 -14.90 -30.31 -26.60
N PHE A 11 -13.91 -29.91 -25.84
CA PHE A 11 -14.03 -29.91 -24.35
C PHE A 11 -15.19 -29.00 -23.94
N PRO A 12 -16.09 -29.45 -23.04
CA PRO A 12 -17.14 -28.59 -22.52
C PRO A 12 -16.51 -27.41 -21.78
N LYS A 13 -16.92 -26.20 -22.16
CA LYS A 13 -16.47 -25.00 -21.44
C LYS A 13 -16.94 -25.06 -19.99
N PRO A 14 -16.08 -24.79 -19.00
CA PRO A 14 -16.49 -24.77 -17.60
C PRO A 14 -17.60 -23.73 -17.43
N THR A 15 -18.75 -24.17 -16.98
CA THR A 15 -19.86 -23.30 -16.60
C THR A 15 -19.47 -22.61 -15.30
N HIS A 16 -19.04 -21.36 -15.36
CA HIS A 16 -18.85 -20.53 -14.17
C HIS A 16 -20.22 -20.30 -13.49
N THR A 17 -20.55 -21.15 -12.55
CA THR A 17 -21.62 -20.84 -11.59
C THR A 17 -21.15 -19.68 -10.72
N THR A 18 -21.52 -18.47 -11.10
CA THR A 18 -21.35 -17.29 -10.24
C THR A 18 -22.18 -17.49 -8.98
N LYS A 19 -21.54 -17.92 -7.88
CA LYS A 19 -22.18 -17.93 -6.57
C LYS A 19 -22.70 -16.52 -6.29
N PRO A 20 -23.97 -16.36 -5.88
CA PRO A 20 -24.52 -15.04 -5.58
C PRO A 20 -23.64 -14.35 -4.53
N ARG A 21 -23.13 -13.16 -4.85
CA ARG A 21 -22.35 -12.36 -3.91
C ARG A 21 -23.21 -12.10 -2.69
N LYS A 22 -22.86 -12.69 -1.54
CA LYS A 22 -23.53 -12.40 -0.26
C LYS A 22 -23.48 -10.88 -0.05
N ARG A 23 -24.66 -10.24 0.04
CA ARG A 23 -24.76 -8.83 0.43
C ARG A 23 -23.98 -8.60 1.72
N LEU A 24 -23.01 -7.71 1.68
CA LEU A 24 -22.21 -7.35 2.83
C LEU A 24 -23.13 -6.80 3.93
N ARG A 25 -23.14 -7.44 5.09
CA ARG A 25 -23.94 -6.99 6.24
C ARG A 25 -23.55 -5.56 6.62
N ALA A 26 -24.54 -4.74 7.01
CA ALA A 26 -24.44 -3.31 7.33
C ALA A 26 -23.35 -2.93 8.37
N GLY A 27 -22.87 -3.88 9.19
CA GLY A 27 -21.79 -3.63 10.17
C GLY A 27 -20.41 -3.35 9.59
N LYS A 28 -20.17 -3.63 8.30
CA LYS A 28 -18.88 -3.36 7.65
C LYS A 28 -18.67 -1.87 7.29
N GLY A 29 -19.73 -1.07 7.23
CA GLY A 29 -19.65 0.36 6.95
C GLY A 29 -18.96 1.16 8.06
N LYS A 30 -19.28 0.86 9.33
CA LYS A 30 -18.70 1.55 10.48
C LYS A 30 -17.18 1.31 10.60
N ARG A 31 -16.75 0.05 10.41
CA ARG A 31 -15.31 -0.28 10.42
C ARG A 31 -14.55 0.41 9.29
N ARG A 32 -15.15 0.53 8.11
CA ARG A 32 -14.55 1.23 6.97
C ARG A 32 -14.45 2.74 7.20
N GLN A 33 -15.41 3.34 7.90
CA GLN A 33 -15.37 4.74 8.32
C GLN A 33 -14.30 4.98 9.40
N GLN A 34 -14.18 4.10 10.39
CA GLN A 34 -13.11 4.18 11.40
C GLN A 34 -11.72 4.08 10.77
N LEU A 35 -11.51 3.13 9.85
CA LEU A 35 -10.25 2.99 9.15
C LEU A 35 -9.91 4.22 8.29
N ARG A 36 -10.91 4.87 7.69
CA ARG A 36 -10.72 6.13 6.96
C ARG A 36 -10.37 7.30 7.90
N ALA A 37 -11.00 7.37 9.06
CA ALA A 37 -10.69 8.39 10.05
C ALA A 37 -9.26 8.24 10.60
N GLU A 38 -8.78 7.02 10.79
CA GLU A 38 -7.38 6.75 11.15
C GLU A 38 -6.39 7.21 10.06
N ASP A 39 -6.74 7.05 8.79
CA ASP A 39 -5.89 7.49 7.67
C ASP A 39 -5.87 9.00 7.48
N PHE A 40 -6.97 9.68 7.80
CA PHE A 40 -7.14 11.12 7.60
C PHE A 40 -7.11 11.92 8.91
N GLY A 41 -6.69 11.30 10.03
CA GLY A 41 -6.56 11.97 11.31
C GLY A 41 -5.37 12.92 11.39
N GLU A 42 -5.25 13.63 12.51
CA GLU A 42 -4.18 14.62 12.76
C GLU A 42 -2.78 14.03 12.63
N ARG A 43 -2.61 12.77 13.01
CA ARG A 43 -1.33 12.06 12.87
C ARG A 43 -0.96 11.88 11.40
N ALA A 44 -1.92 11.51 10.55
CA ALA A 44 -1.69 11.38 9.11
C ALA A 44 -1.34 12.74 8.48
N GLU A 45 -1.99 13.82 8.91
CA GLU A 45 -1.67 15.18 8.46
C GLU A 45 -0.24 15.59 8.87
N ALA A 46 0.15 15.30 10.11
CA ALA A 46 1.51 15.56 10.58
C ALA A 46 2.56 14.80 9.74
N VAL A 47 2.30 13.54 9.41
CA VAL A 47 3.17 12.73 8.54
C VAL A 47 3.25 13.32 7.13
N ARG A 48 2.14 13.81 6.56
CA ARG A 48 2.14 14.47 5.24
C ARG A 48 2.95 15.76 5.20
N GLY A 49 3.13 16.43 6.33
CA GLY A 49 4.00 17.59 6.49
C GLY A 49 5.50 17.28 6.53
N MET A 50 5.89 16.01 6.57
CA MET A 50 7.29 15.57 6.62
C MET A 50 7.86 15.38 5.22
N ARG A 51 9.18 15.23 5.13
CA ARG A 51 9.86 14.90 3.87
C ARG A 51 9.70 13.43 3.52
N CYS A 52 9.66 13.10 2.23
CA CYS A 52 9.69 11.73 1.75
C CYS A 52 10.95 11.02 2.24
N LEU A 53 10.80 9.86 2.88
CA LEU A 53 11.92 9.05 3.38
C LEU A 53 12.81 8.50 2.25
N ALA A 54 12.22 8.22 1.09
CA ALA A 54 12.91 7.70 -0.08
C ALA A 54 13.48 8.82 -0.98
N ARG A 55 13.50 10.07 -0.49
CA ARG A 55 14.03 11.19 -1.24
C ARG A 55 15.49 10.92 -1.64
N ARG A 56 15.80 11.16 -2.91
CA ARG A 56 17.16 11.16 -3.46
C ARG A 56 17.40 12.46 -4.18
N GLU A 57 18.62 12.91 -4.12
CA GLU A 57 19.04 14.07 -4.89
C GLU A 57 19.27 13.66 -6.36
N TRP A 58 19.09 14.61 -7.29
CA TRP A 58 19.16 14.32 -8.72
C TRP A 58 20.51 13.74 -9.18
N TRP A 59 21.59 14.07 -8.48
CA TRP A 59 22.93 13.54 -8.78
C TRP A 59 23.15 12.12 -8.23
N GLU A 60 22.37 11.68 -7.26
CA GLU A 60 22.46 10.33 -6.70
C GLU A 60 21.69 9.32 -7.54
N ALA A 61 20.47 9.65 -7.89
CA ALA A 61 19.58 8.76 -8.63
C ALA A 61 18.49 9.55 -9.37
N PRO A 62 18.77 10.12 -10.54
CA PRO A 62 17.82 10.95 -11.27
C PRO A 62 16.52 10.22 -11.64
N GLN A 63 16.54 8.88 -11.80
CA GLN A 63 15.36 8.09 -12.08
C GLN A 63 14.49 7.82 -10.85
N LYS A 64 14.97 8.14 -9.65
CA LYS A 64 14.31 7.86 -8.36
C LYS A 64 13.88 9.12 -7.63
N LEU A 65 13.75 10.23 -8.35
CA LEU A 65 13.32 11.50 -7.78
C LEU A 65 11.87 11.43 -7.25
N CYS A 66 11.59 12.24 -6.23
CA CYS A 66 10.24 12.41 -5.74
C CYS A 66 9.33 13.04 -6.81
N ALA A 67 8.09 12.61 -6.85
CA ALA A 67 7.03 13.21 -7.66
C ALA A 67 5.69 13.09 -6.94
N GLY A 68 4.88 14.14 -7.04
CA GLY A 68 3.58 14.25 -6.38
C GLY A 68 3.69 14.63 -4.90
N ASP A 69 2.53 14.72 -4.27
CA ASP A 69 2.40 15.12 -2.88
C ASP A 69 2.90 14.04 -1.91
N ILE A 70 3.19 14.43 -0.68
CA ILE A 70 3.54 13.49 0.38
C ILE A 70 2.26 12.83 0.89
N GLU A 71 2.29 11.52 0.94
CA GLU A 71 1.21 10.68 1.46
C GLU A 71 1.65 9.96 2.74
N ALA A 72 0.70 9.72 3.63
CA ALA A 72 0.91 8.88 4.81
C ALA A 72 0.83 7.40 4.39
N ALA A 73 1.97 6.83 4.06
CA ALA A 73 2.09 5.44 3.64
C ALA A 73 2.18 4.50 4.86
N HIS A 74 1.71 3.26 4.70
CA HIS A 74 1.81 2.26 5.76
C HIS A 74 3.12 1.46 5.63
N ALA A 75 3.98 1.55 6.65
CA ALA A 75 5.17 0.70 6.77
C ALA A 75 4.81 -0.78 6.98
N LYS A 76 3.63 -1.04 7.53
CA LYS A 76 3.04 -2.35 7.73
C LYS A 76 1.65 -2.36 7.12
N SER A 77 1.35 -3.34 6.26
CA SER A 77 0.03 -3.42 5.64
C SER A 77 -1.09 -3.57 6.69
N ARG A 78 -2.25 -3.03 6.41
CA ARG A 78 -3.42 -3.14 7.30
C ARG A 78 -3.83 -4.59 7.54
N GLY A 79 -3.75 -5.44 6.53
CA GLY A 79 -4.02 -6.87 6.64
C GLY A 79 -3.07 -7.59 7.60
N ALA A 80 -1.85 -7.09 7.77
CA ALA A 80 -0.86 -7.59 8.73
C ALA A 80 -0.93 -6.90 10.10
N GLY A 81 -1.99 -6.11 10.38
CA GLY A 81 -2.19 -5.39 11.64
C GLY A 81 -1.55 -4.00 11.67
N GLY A 82 -1.30 -3.39 10.51
CA GLY A 82 -0.85 -2.00 10.42
C GLY A 82 -1.94 -1.03 10.89
N ASN A 83 -1.54 0.00 11.63
CA ASN A 83 -2.41 1.05 12.17
C ASN A 83 -1.75 2.43 12.00
N ARG A 84 -2.37 3.48 12.57
CA ARG A 84 -1.87 4.87 12.52
C ARG A 84 -0.45 5.08 13.07
N ARG A 85 0.07 4.17 13.88
CA ARG A 85 1.45 4.21 14.38
C ARG A 85 2.47 3.70 13.37
N HIS A 86 2.03 3.09 12.28
CA HIS A 86 2.88 2.55 11.22
C HIS A 86 2.90 3.44 9.97
N LEU A 87 2.62 4.74 10.13
CA LEU A 87 2.62 5.70 9.04
C LEU A 87 4.02 6.27 8.80
N VAL A 88 4.39 6.37 7.53
CA VAL A 88 5.64 6.98 7.07
C VAL A 88 5.36 7.93 5.91
N PRO A 89 6.13 9.04 5.78
CA PRO A 89 5.96 9.97 4.68
C PRO A 89 6.64 9.44 3.41
N LEU A 90 5.87 9.21 2.37
CA LEU A 90 6.36 8.91 1.02
C LEU A 90 5.64 9.80 0.01
N CYS A 91 6.35 10.30 -1.00
CA CYS A 91 5.67 10.96 -2.12
C CYS A 91 4.85 9.95 -2.93
N GLN A 92 3.89 10.42 -3.70
CA GLN A 92 3.00 9.57 -4.51
C GLN A 92 3.76 8.55 -5.37
N ARG A 93 4.87 8.98 -6.00
CA ARG A 93 5.69 8.08 -6.81
C ARG A 93 6.29 6.94 -5.99
N HIS A 94 6.96 7.27 -4.87
CA HIS A 94 7.60 6.26 -4.02
C HIS A 94 6.58 5.39 -3.28
N HIS A 95 5.43 5.94 -2.90
CA HIS A 95 4.34 5.16 -2.31
C HIS A 95 3.78 4.14 -3.30
N ARG A 96 3.57 4.53 -4.56
CA ARG A 96 3.19 3.61 -5.64
C ARG A 96 4.26 2.54 -5.87
N GLU A 97 5.53 2.93 -5.92
CA GLU A 97 6.65 1.98 -6.08
C GLU A 97 6.70 0.96 -4.93
N GLN A 98 6.45 1.40 -3.69
CA GLN A 98 6.35 0.49 -2.54
C GLN A 98 5.25 -0.57 -2.73
N HIS A 99 4.08 -0.16 -3.24
CA HIS A 99 2.99 -1.09 -3.53
C HIS A 99 3.31 -2.05 -4.67
N ASP A 100 3.91 -1.55 -5.75
CA ASP A 100 4.19 -2.33 -6.96
C ASP A 100 5.31 -3.35 -6.75
N ARG A 101 6.35 -2.98 -6.02
CA ARG A 101 7.53 -3.83 -5.77
C ARG A 101 7.48 -4.61 -4.47
N GLY A 102 6.61 -4.21 -3.55
CA GLY A 102 6.56 -4.74 -2.19
C GLY A 102 7.55 -4.08 -1.23
N VAL A 103 7.21 -4.14 0.07
CA VAL A 103 7.96 -3.45 1.13
C VAL A 103 9.42 -3.86 1.20
N LEU A 104 9.72 -5.16 1.14
CA LEU A 104 11.10 -5.65 1.28
C LEU A 104 12.00 -5.17 0.13
N THR A 105 11.54 -5.26 -1.11
CA THR A 105 12.28 -4.80 -2.28
C THR A 105 12.49 -3.28 -2.24
N PHE A 106 11.46 -2.55 -1.85
CA PHE A 106 11.53 -1.09 -1.69
C PHE A 106 12.57 -0.69 -0.63
N GLN A 107 12.53 -1.32 0.55
CA GLN A 107 13.49 -1.07 1.64
C GLN A 107 14.95 -1.33 1.20
N THR A 108 15.17 -2.43 0.50
CA THR A 108 16.50 -2.78 -0.03
C THR A 108 16.96 -1.74 -1.06
N THR A 109 16.09 -1.33 -1.97
CA THR A 109 16.39 -0.36 -3.03
C THR A 109 16.80 1.00 -2.47
N TYR A 110 16.10 1.48 -1.43
CA TYR A 110 16.33 2.79 -0.83
C TYR A 110 17.16 2.75 0.45
N ARG A 111 17.62 1.57 0.87
CA ARG A 111 18.38 1.37 2.12
C ARG A 111 17.65 1.95 3.33
N LEU A 112 16.36 1.65 3.44
CA LEU A 112 15.48 2.11 4.50
C LEU A 112 14.96 0.93 5.32
N ASP A 113 14.75 1.16 6.61
CA ASP A 113 13.91 0.33 7.45
C ASP A 113 12.63 1.10 7.78
N LEU A 114 11.57 0.85 7.01
CA LEU A 114 10.30 1.57 7.14
C LEU A 114 9.65 1.35 8.51
N ARG A 115 9.86 0.20 9.16
CA ARG A 115 9.32 -0.03 10.50
C ARG A 115 10.04 0.79 11.55
N ALA A 116 11.36 0.79 11.52
CA ALA A 116 12.15 1.61 12.43
C ALA A 116 11.84 3.11 12.26
N GLU A 117 11.69 3.57 11.01
CA GLU A 117 11.27 4.94 10.74
C GLU A 117 9.84 5.24 11.23
N ALA A 118 8.90 4.33 11.05
CA ALA A 118 7.54 4.48 11.58
C ALA A 118 7.53 4.56 13.11
N ASP A 119 8.30 3.73 13.79
CA ASP A 119 8.42 3.75 15.25
C ASP A 119 9.05 5.06 15.74
N ARG A 120 10.08 5.55 15.06
CA ARG A 120 10.71 6.85 15.36
C ARG A 120 9.70 8.00 15.22
N ILE A 121 8.97 8.03 14.09
CA ILE A 121 7.95 9.05 13.82
C ILE A 121 6.81 8.95 14.85
N ALA A 122 6.35 7.73 15.15
CA ALA A 122 5.31 7.52 16.14
C ALA A 122 5.72 8.07 17.52
N THR A 123 6.96 7.84 17.95
CA THR A 123 7.49 8.38 19.20
C THR A 123 7.55 9.91 19.19
N GLU A 124 7.98 10.51 18.08
CA GLU A 124 8.00 11.97 17.92
C GLU A 124 6.59 12.56 17.97
N LEU A 125 5.61 11.97 17.32
CA LEU A 125 4.23 12.43 17.31
C LEU A 125 3.54 12.23 18.66
N ASP A 126 3.85 11.14 19.37
CA ASP A 126 3.38 10.92 20.75
C ASP A 126 3.92 12.03 21.70
N ALA A 127 5.17 12.43 21.56
CA ALA A 127 5.77 13.52 22.34
C ALA A 127 5.10 14.88 22.04
N ARG A 128 4.53 15.05 20.84
CA ARG A 128 3.72 16.23 20.46
C ARG A 128 2.27 16.15 20.94
N GLY A 129 1.85 15.06 21.58
CA GLY A 129 0.48 14.83 22.01
C GLY A 129 -0.50 14.55 20.87
N LEU A 130 -0.03 14.13 19.70
CA LEU A 130 -0.89 13.75 18.58
C LEU A 130 -1.40 12.31 18.74
N PRO A 131 -2.73 12.09 18.69
CA PRO A 131 -3.34 10.78 18.91
C PRO A 131 -3.07 9.77 17.80
#